data_6268e4f0956ed4510eb8af4035d97446
#
_entry.id   6268e4f0956ed4510eb8af4035d97446
#
_cell.length_a   1.000
_cell.length_b   1.000
_cell.length_c   1.000
_cell.angle_alpha   90.00
_cell.angle_beta   90.00
_cell.angle_gamma   90.00
#
_symmetry.space_group_name_H-M   'P 1'
#
loop_
_entity.id
_entity.type
_entity.pdbx_description
1 polymer ?
#
loop_
_entity_poly.entity_id
_entity_poly.type
_entity_poly.pdbx_seq_one_letter_code
_entity_poly.pdbx_strand_id
1 'polypeptide(L)'
;MAIILEEIYEVALHRYNMKLVAGGRGLRNLVDWVHTVEEMDYVSFLKGRELIITTGIREKDEETLVRFVKSLHETGASGLVINIGKYITRVPRGVIAYSEEAGFPVFTLPWEVHLVDFNRDLCNLIYKTMQEQDGLETALQKAIFSHKKE
;
A
#
# COMPACT_ATOMS: atom_id res chain seq x y z
N MET A 1 -12.30 7.24 -4.19
CA MET A 1 -11.12 7.89 -4.57
C MET A 1 -9.97 7.54 -3.68
N ALA A 2 -8.79 7.99 -3.99
CA ALA A 2 -7.59 7.37 -3.49
C ALA A 2 -6.68 8.36 -2.81
N ILE A 3 -5.79 7.85 -1.98
CA ILE A 3 -4.70 8.60 -1.38
C ILE A 3 -3.40 8.22 -2.11
N ILE A 4 -2.45 9.15 -2.18
CA ILE A 4 -1.14 8.88 -2.76
C ILE A 4 -0.31 8.08 -1.76
N LEU A 5 0.35 7.02 -2.23
CA LEU A 5 1.15 6.14 -1.37
C LEU A 5 2.20 6.90 -0.56
N GLU A 6 2.81 7.91 -1.13
CA GLU A 6 3.79 8.74 -0.42
C GLU A 6 3.24 9.37 0.86
N GLU A 7 1.98 9.78 0.85
CA GLU A 7 1.33 10.33 2.04
C GLU A 7 1.16 9.28 3.14
N ILE A 8 0.81 8.06 2.74
CA ILE A 8 0.75 6.94 3.68
C ILE A 8 2.15 6.68 4.26
N TYR A 9 3.15 6.68 3.39
CA TYR A 9 4.53 6.41 3.80
C TYR A 9 5.03 7.43 4.81
N GLU A 10 4.75 8.71 4.61
CA GLU A 10 5.17 9.76 5.55
C GLU A 10 4.61 9.51 6.95
N VAL A 11 3.34 9.18 7.06
CA VAL A 11 2.69 8.88 8.34
C VAL A 11 3.29 7.61 8.95
N ALA A 12 3.41 6.54 8.16
CA ALA A 12 3.85 5.24 8.66
C ALA A 12 5.34 5.23 9.01
N LEU A 13 6.16 5.99 8.30
CA LEU A 13 7.58 6.14 8.64
C LEU A 13 7.75 6.72 10.04
N HIS A 14 7.03 7.78 10.35
CA HIS A 14 7.15 8.46 11.64
C HIS A 14 6.47 7.68 12.78
N ARG A 15 5.31 7.09 12.52
CA ARG A 15 4.53 6.44 13.57
C ARG A 15 4.95 4.99 13.82
N TYR A 16 5.33 4.26 12.78
CA TYR A 16 5.58 2.82 12.86
C TYR A 16 6.96 2.40 12.39
N ASN A 17 7.81 3.33 12.01
CA ASN A 17 9.13 3.04 11.48
C ASN A 17 9.07 2.16 10.22
N MET A 18 8.05 2.35 9.40
CA MET A 18 7.95 1.71 8.09
C MET A 18 9.02 2.32 7.18
N LYS A 19 9.78 1.47 6.48
CA LYS A 19 10.87 1.95 5.63
C LYS A 19 10.73 1.46 4.19
N LEU A 20 10.93 2.36 3.25
CA LEU A 20 11.00 2.02 1.84
C LEU A 20 12.33 1.30 1.56
N VAL A 21 12.25 0.12 0.93
CA VAL A 21 13.42 -0.69 0.59
C VAL A 21 13.75 -0.61 -0.89
N ALA A 22 12.73 -0.54 -1.75
CA ALA A 22 12.91 -0.55 -3.20
C ALA A 22 11.66 0.01 -3.88
N GLY A 23 11.80 0.38 -5.15
CA GLY A 23 10.67 0.80 -5.96
C GLY A 23 10.18 2.22 -5.70
N GLY A 24 11.06 3.12 -5.28
CA GLY A 24 10.69 4.49 -4.94
C GLY A 24 10.00 5.26 -6.06
N ARG A 25 10.19 4.88 -7.31
CA ARG A 25 9.49 5.54 -8.43
C ARG A 25 7.98 5.37 -8.37
N GLY A 26 7.49 4.35 -7.65
CA GLY A 26 6.07 4.11 -7.48
C GLY A 26 5.42 4.79 -6.29
N LEU A 27 6.13 5.66 -5.57
CA LEU A 27 5.56 6.37 -4.41
C LEU A 27 4.39 7.27 -4.76
N ARG A 28 4.23 7.63 -6.03
CA ARG A 28 3.08 8.42 -6.50
C ARG A 28 1.87 7.56 -6.84
N ASN A 29 1.98 6.24 -6.70
CA ASN A 29 0.85 5.34 -6.94
C ASN A 29 -0.32 5.69 -6.03
N LEU A 30 -1.54 5.51 -6.54
CA LEU A 30 -2.76 5.74 -5.78
C LEU A 30 -3.12 4.48 -5.00
N VAL A 31 -3.63 4.67 -3.79
CA VAL A 31 -4.05 3.58 -2.91
C VAL A 31 -5.53 3.76 -2.59
N ASP A 32 -6.34 2.76 -2.92
CA ASP A 32 -7.77 2.77 -2.59
C ASP A 32 -8.04 2.11 -1.25
N TRP A 33 -7.24 1.09 -0.89
CA TRP A 33 -7.44 0.36 0.35
C TRP A 33 -6.17 -0.40 0.76
N VAL A 34 -6.19 -0.94 1.97
CA VAL A 34 -5.12 -1.75 2.53
C VAL A 34 -5.64 -3.17 2.72
N HIS A 35 -4.85 -4.17 2.34
CA HIS A 35 -5.29 -5.57 2.40
C HIS A 35 -4.13 -6.49 2.78
N THR A 36 -4.39 -7.44 3.69
CA THR A 36 -3.39 -8.43 4.07
C THR A 36 -3.54 -9.66 3.18
N VAL A 37 -2.47 -10.05 2.50
CA VAL A 37 -2.45 -11.21 1.62
C VAL A 37 -1.24 -12.06 1.96
N GLU A 38 -1.48 -13.31 2.35
CA GLU A 38 -0.42 -14.25 2.70
C GLU A 38 -0.21 -15.35 1.66
N GLU A 39 -1.15 -15.56 0.77
CA GLU A 39 -1.11 -16.64 -0.21
C GLU A 39 -1.21 -16.13 -1.64
N MET A 40 -0.39 -16.71 -2.52
CA MET A 40 -0.39 -16.40 -3.95
C MET A 40 -1.78 -16.53 -4.58
N ASP A 41 -2.54 -17.55 -4.16
CA ASP A 41 -3.86 -17.82 -4.74
C ASP A 41 -4.84 -16.67 -4.56
N TYR A 42 -4.65 -15.88 -3.51
CA TYR A 42 -5.54 -14.76 -3.22
C TYR A 42 -5.31 -13.57 -4.15
N VAL A 43 -4.15 -13.47 -4.77
CA VAL A 43 -3.78 -12.33 -5.61
C VAL A 43 -4.79 -12.10 -6.75
N SER A 44 -5.36 -13.18 -7.30
CA SER A 44 -6.35 -13.08 -8.37
C SER A 44 -7.65 -12.39 -7.95
N PHE A 45 -7.90 -12.27 -6.65
CA PHE A 45 -9.11 -11.61 -6.13
C PHE A 45 -8.92 -10.11 -5.90
N LEU A 46 -7.71 -9.60 -6.05
CA LEU A 46 -7.43 -8.18 -5.87
C LEU A 46 -8.00 -7.37 -7.04
N LYS A 47 -8.44 -6.17 -6.73
CA LYS A 47 -9.05 -5.27 -7.72
C LYS A 47 -8.07 -4.30 -8.35
N GLY A 48 -6.89 -4.16 -7.75
CA GLY A 48 -5.90 -3.16 -8.12
C GLY A 48 -5.94 -1.97 -7.16
N ARG A 49 -4.80 -1.30 -7.03
CA ARG A 49 -4.64 -0.12 -6.19
C ARG A 49 -4.76 -0.40 -4.68
N GLU A 50 -4.54 -1.64 -4.27
CA GLU A 50 -4.41 -1.97 -2.86
C GLU A 50 -2.95 -1.86 -2.41
N LEU A 51 -2.73 -1.37 -1.21
CA LEU A 51 -1.46 -1.53 -0.51
C LEU A 51 -1.54 -2.86 0.22
N ILE A 52 -0.65 -3.78 -0.12
CA ILE A 52 -0.68 -5.15 0.39
C ILE A 52 0.26 -5.27 1.58
N ILE A 53 -0.18 -5.99 2.61
CA ILE A 53 0.64 -6.31 3.78
C ILE A 53 0.81 -7.83 3.82
N THR A 54 2.03 -8.29 4.07
CA THR A 54 2.30 -9.72 4.26
C THR A 54 3.27 -9.93 5.42
N THR A 55 3.11 -11.07 6.14
CA THR A 55 4.06 -11.49 7.16
C THR A 55 5.11 -12.42 6.59
N GLY A 56 4.86 -12.97 5.40
CA GLY A 56 5.74 -13.96 4.78
C GLY A 56 5.57 -15.36 5.31
N ILE A 57 4.49 -15.63 6.06
CA ILE A 57 4.30 -16.96 6.66
C ILE A 57 4.19 -18.07 5.63
N ARG A 58 3.68 -17.76 4.42
CA ARG A 58 3.52 -18.74 3.34
C ARG A 58 4.59 -18.65 2.26
N GLU A 59 5.16 -17.47 2.05
CA GLU A 59 6.05 -17.16 0.93
C GLU A 59 7.45 -16.80 1.45
N LYS A 60 8.15 -17.80 2.01
CA LYS A 60 9.42 -17.58 2.72
C LYS A 60 10.66 -17.57 1.85
N ASP A 61 10.70 -18.41 0.80
CA ASP A 61 11.89 -18.47 -0.03
C ASP A 61 11.90 -17.35 -1.07
N GLU A 62 13.10 -17.02 -1.54
CA GLU A 62 13.29 -15.89 -2.44
C GLU A 62 12.52 -16.07 -3.75
N GLU A 63 12.57 -17.23 -4.36
CA GLU A 63 11.92 -17.47 -5.64
C GLU A 63 10.40 -17.28 -5.54
N THR A 64 9.79 -17.85 -4.52
CA THR A 64 8.35 -17.73 -4.29
C THR A 64 7.97 -16.30 -3.99
N LEU A 65 8.77 -15.62 -3.17
CA LEU A 65 8.50 -14.23 -2.83
C LEU A 65 8.62 -13.31 -4.05
N VAL A 66 9.59 -13.53 -4.92
CA VAL A 66 9.71 -12.76 -6.17
C VAL A 66 8.48 -12.96 -7.04
N ARG A 67 7.99 -14.20 -7.18
CA ARG A 67 6.78 -14.48 -7.94
C ARG A 67 5.54 -13.79 -7.33
N PHE A 68 5.47 -13.79 -6.02
CA PHE A 68 4.41 -13.11 -5.30
C PHE A 68 4.40 -11.60 -5.61
N VAL A 69 5.57 -10.97 -5.52
CA VAL A 69 5.71 -9.53 -5.81
C VAL A 69 5.35 -9.23 -7.27
N LYS A 70 5.81 -10.06 -8.21
CA LYS A 70 5.44 -9.91 -9.63
C LYS A 70 3.94 -9.98 -9.84
N SER A 71 3.29 -10.96 -9.21
CA SER A 71 1.84 -11.14 -9.31
C SER A 71 1.08 -9.94 -8.75
N LEU A 72 1.53 -9.40 -7.63
CA LEU A 72 0.92 -8.20 -7.05
C LEU A 72 1.04 -7.01 -8.01
N HIS A 73 2.22 -6.81 -8.56
CA HIS A 73 2.45 -5.73 -9.50
C HIS A 73 1.57 -5.86 -10.76
N GLU A 74 1.52 -7.06 -11.32
CA GLU A 74 0.71 -7.33 -12.51
C GLU A 74 -0.78 -7.16 -12.28
N THR A 75 -1.24 -7.40 -11.05
CA THR A 75 -2.65 -7.23 -10.68
C THR A 75 -3.00 -5.75 -10.39
N GLY A 76 -2.00 -4.89 -10.37
CA GLY A 76 -2.21 -3.46 -10.16
C GLY A 76 -2.12 -3.00 -8.71
N ALA A 77 -1.60 -3.83 -7.81
CA ALA A 77 -1.38 -3.42 -6.43
C ALA A 77 -0.46 -2.18 -6.39
N SER A 78 -0.66 -1.34 -5.41
CA SER A 78 0.09 -0.07 -5.30
C SER A 78 1.46 -0.24 -4.67
N GLY A 79 1.64 -1.29 -3.88
CA GLY A 79 2.90 -1.58 -3.20
C GLY A 79 2.74 -2.73 -2.22
N LEU A 80 3.85 -3.12 -1.60
CA LEU A 80 3.88 -4.22 -0.65
C LEU A 80 4.60 -3.80 0.63
N VAL A 81 3.98 -4.08 1.77
CA VAL A 81 4.58 -3.90 3.10
C VAL A 81 4.88 -5.30 3.65
N ILE A 82 6.14 -5.57 3.95
CA ILE A 82 6.56 -6.84 4.56
C ILE A 82 6.77 -6.60 6.05
N ASN A 83 5.98 -7.29 6.88
CA ASN A 83 6.12 -7.26 8.33
C ASN A 83 7.30 -8.17 8.69
N ILE A 84 8.47 -7.57 8.76
CA ILE A 84 9.75 -8.26 8.75
C ILE A 84 10.24 -8.63 10.15
N GLY A 85 10.91 -9.76 10.28
CA GLY A 85 11.59 -10.13 11.52
C GLY A 85 11.36 -11.57 11.97
N LYS A 86 10.22 -12.18 11.66
CA LYS A 86 9.93 -13.56 12.09
C LYS A 86 10.05 -14.57 10.96
N TYR A 87 9.27 -14.40 9.91
CA TYR A 87 9.26 -15.33 8.78
C TYR A 87 10.23 -14.88 7.69
N ILE A 88 10.22 -13.60 7.39
CA ILE A 88 11.18 -12.98 6.48
C ILE A 88 12.05 -12.08 7.34
N THR A 89 13.35 -12.35 7.42
CA THR A 89 14.27 -11.57 8.26
C THR A 89 14.89 -10.40 7.53
N ARG A 90 14.92 -10.47 6.19
CA ARG A 90 15.36 -9.37 5.33
C ARG A 90 14.75 -9.54 3.95
N VAL A 91 14.62 -8.45 3.22
CA VAL A 91 14.07 -8.50 1.87
C VAL A 91 15.12 -9.11 0.93
N PRO A 92 14.78 -10.20 0.20
CA PRO A 92 15.72 -10.84 -0.71
C PRO A 92 16.16 -9.93 -1.85
N ARG A 93 17.38 -10.14 -2.34
CA ARG A 93 17.94 -9.35 -3.45
C ARG A 93 17.08 -9.38 -4.71
N GLY A 94 16.50 -10.52 -5.02
CA GLY A 94 15.64 -10.67 -6.20
C GLY A 94 14.39 -9.80 -6.12
N VAL A 95 13.83 -9.65 -4.92
CA VAL A 95 12.69 -8.76 -4.68
C VAL A 95 13.11 -7.31 -4.89
N ILE A 96 14.25 -6.92 -4.31
CA ILE A 96 14.76 -5.55 -4.45
C ILE A 96 15.02 -5.23 -5.92
N ALA A 97 15.70 -6.14 -6.64
CA ALA A 97 16.03 -5.94 -8.05
C ALA A 97 14.78 -5.78 -8.91
N TYR A 98 13.80 -6.66 -8.73
CA TYR A 98 12.55 -6.58 -9.47
C TYR A 98 11.80 -5.27 -9.17
N SER A 99 11.71 -4.93 -7.91
CA SER A 99 10.95 -3.76 -7.46
C SER A 99 11.58 -2.45 -7.93
N GLU A 100 12.91 -2.36 -7.93
CA GLU A 100 13.61 -1.19 -8.46
C GLU A 100 13.39 -1.04 -9.96
N GLU A 101 13.50 -2.13 -10.72
CA GLU A 101 13.30 -2.09 -12.16
C GLU A 101 11.85 -1.76 -12.53
N ALA A 102 10.89 -2.38 -11.84
CA ALA A 102 9.48 -2.20 -12.14
C ALA A 102 8.88 -0.91 -11.56
N GLY A 103 9.55 -0.28 -10.61
CA GLY A 103 8.99 0.86 -9.89
C GLY A 103 7.84 0.45 -8.97
N PHE A 104 7.92 -0.74 -8.39
CA PHE A 104 6.91 -1.27 -7.47
C PHE A 104 7.39 -1.11 -6.03
N PRO A 105 6.80 -0.22 -5.24
CA PRO A 105 7.31 0.05 -3.89
C PRO A 105 7.19 -1.14 -2.95
N VAL A 106 8.31 -1.44 -2.27
CA VAL A 106 8.37 -2.47 -1.23
C VAL A 106 8.90 -1.82 0.04
N PHE A 107 8.17 -2.03 1.12
CA PHE A 107 8.49 -1.47 2.43
C PHE A 107 8.71 -2.59 3.43
N THR A 108 9.45 -2.29 4.49
CA THR A 108 9.53 -3.15 5.67
C THR A 108 8.81 -2.48 6.83
N LEU A 109 8.18 -3.30 7.66
CA LEU A 109 7.50 -2.87 8.88
C LEU A 109 8.04 -3.74 10.01
N PRO A 110 8.55 -3.16 11.12
CA PRO A 110 9.10 -3.97 12.21
C PRO A 110 8.09 -4.98 12.76
N TRP A 111 8.57 -6.15 13.14
CA TRP A 111 7.71 -7.20 13.68
C TRP A 111 6.94 -6.79 14.92
N GLU A 112 7.52 -5.89 15.73
CA GLU A 112 6.93 -5.39 16.97
C GLU A 112 5.66 -4.56 16.75
N VAL A 113 5.45 -4.07 15.55
CA VAL A 113 4.25 -3.27 15.23
C VAL A 113 3.02 -4.16 15.28
N HIS A 114 2.01 -3.71 16.00
CA HIS A 114 0.73 -4.41 16.05
C HIS A 114 -0.03 -4.12 14.75
N LEU A 115 -0.19 -5.13 13.90
CA LEU A 115 -0.84 -4.95 12.60
C LEU A 115 -2.28 -4.44 12.71
N VAL A 116 -2.97 -4.76 13.81
CA VAL A 116 -4.33 -4.24 14.04
C VAL A 116 -4.32 -2.71 14.08
N ASP A 117 -3.36 -2.14 14.83
CA ASP A 117 -3.25 -0.69 14.96
C ASP A 117 -2.79 -0.06 13.65
N PHE A 118 -1.83 -0.68 12.98
CA PHE A 118 -1.31 -0.22 11.70
C PHE A 118 -2.43 -0.18 10.65
N ASN A 119 -3.17 -1.29 10.51
CA ASN A 119 -4.29 -1.37 9.58
C ASN A 119 -5.35 -0.31 9.87
N ARG A 120 -5.73 -0.17 11.14
CA ARG A 120 -6.74 0.81 11.53
C ARG A 120 -6.31 2.22 11.17
N ASP A 121 -5.08 2.60 11.46
CA ASP A 121 -4.60 3.95 11.18
C ASP A 121 -4.54 4.25 9.69
N LEU A 122 -4.10 3.27 8.89
CA LEU A 122 -4.06 3.45 7.44
C LEU A 122 -5.46 3.53 6.84
N CYS A 123 -6.36 2.66 7.30
CA CYS A 123 -7.75 2.69 6.83
C CYS A 123 -8.43 4.02 7.20
N ASN A 124 -8.18 4.52 8.41
CA ASN A 124 -8.70 5.82 8.83
C ASN A 124 -8.15 6.96 7.98
N LEU A 125 -6.87 6.91 7.63
CA LEU A 125 -6.26 7.92 6.77
C LEU A 125 -6.88 7.92 5.38
N ILE A 126 -7.08 6.76 4.81
CA ILE A 126 -7.73 6.62 3.50
C ILE A 126 -9.17 7.12 3.56
N TYR A 127 -9.93 6.69 4.57
CA TYR A 127 -11.32 7.07 4.74
C TYR A 127 -11.47 8.59 4.92
N LYS A 128 -10.62 9.18 5.74
CA LYS A 128 -10.62 10.63 5.96
C LYS A 128 -10.35 11.39 4.66
N THR A 129 -9.39 10.93 3.87
CA THR A 129 -9.07 11.54 2.59
C THR A 129 -10.25 11.46 1.63
N MET A 130 -10.94 10.31 1.59
CA MET A 130 -12.15 10.14 0.77
C MET A 130 -13.26 11.11 1.19
N GLN A 131 -13.46 11.28 2.49
CA GLN A 131 -14.47 12.23 3.01
C GLN A 131 -14.12 13.67 2.65
N GLU A 132 -12.88 14.06 2.73
CA GLU A 132 -12.42 15.38 2.37
C GLU A 132 -12.66 15.66 0.88
N GLN A 133 -12.38 14.68 0.02
CA GLN A 133 -12.64 14.77 -1.42
C GLN A 133 -14.13 14.91 -1.71
N ASP A 134 -14.96 14.10 -1.06
CA ASP A 134 -16.42 14.16 -1.22
C ASP A 134 -16.97 15.49 -0.74
N GLY A 135 -16.48 16.00 0.38
CA GLY A 135 -16.86 17.30 0.91
C GLY A 135 -16.52 18.44 -0.04
N LEU A 136 -15.34 18.37 -0.65
CA LEU A 136 -14.91 19.37 -1.64
C LEU A 136 -15.80 19.32 -2.88
N GLU A 137 -16.09 18.16 -3.40
CA GLU A 137 -16.98 17.98 -4.55
C GLU A 137 -18.36 18.57 -4.27
N THR A 138 -18.91 18.29 -3.09
CA THR A 138 -20.21 18.82 -2.67
C THR A 138 -20.18 20.34 -2.60
N ALA A 139 -19.14 20.91 -2.02
CA ALA A 139 -18.98 22.36 -1.92
C ALA A 139 -18.90 23.01 -3.31
N LEU A 140 -18.15 22.41 -4.22
CA LEU A 140 -18.03 22.89 -5.60
C LEU A 140 -19.37 22.83 -6.32
N GLN A 141 -20.11 21.72 -6.18
CA GLN A 141 -21.43 21.58 -6.79
C GLN A 141 -22.40 22.63 -6.26
N LYS A 142 -22.40 22.88 -4.98
CA LYS A 142 -23.24 23.93 -4.37
C LYS A 142 -22.89 25.30 -4.90
N ALA A 143 -21.62 25.64 -5.02
CA ALA A 143 -21.17 26.92 -5.54
C ALA A 143 -21.61 27.12 -7.00
N ILE A 144 -21.45 26.10 -7.83
CA ILE A 144 -21.87 26.14 -9.23
C ILE A 144 -23.37 26.29 -9.34
N PHE A 145 -24.13 25.54 -8.55
CA PHE A 145 -25.59 25.61 -8.56
C PHE A 145 -26.12 26.99 -8.14
N SER A 146 -25.55 27.55 -7.09
CA SER A 146 -25.94 28.91 -6.64
C SER A 146 -25.63 29.94 -7.70
N HIS A 147 -24.47 29.84 -8.37
CA HIS A 147 -24.10 30.77 -9.43
C HIS A 147 -25.07 30.72 -10.61
N LYS A 148 -25.49 29.49 -10.98
CA LYS A 148 -26.42 29.30 -12.09
C LYS A 148 -27.82 29.83 -11.82
N LYS A 149 -28.23 30.00 -10.56
CA LYS A 149 -29.53 30.53 -10.20
C LYS A 149 -29.62 32.04 -10.33
N GLU A 150 -28.50 32.72 -10.34
CA GLU A 150 -28.41 34.15 -10.53
C GLU A 150 -28.47 34.51 -12.02
#